data_0e3f9909a7f7059b31368ee6c331a00f
#
_entry.id   0e3f9909a7f7059b31368ee6c331a00f
#
_cell.length_a   1.000
_cell.length_b   1.000
_cell.length_c   1.000
_cell.angle_alpha   90.00
_cell.angle_beta   90.00
_cell.angle_gamma   90.00
#
_symmetry.space_group_name_H-M   'P 1'
#
loop_
_entity.id
_entity.type
_entity.pdbx_description
1 polymer ?
#
loop_
_entity_poly.entity_id
_entity_poly.type
_entity_poly.pdbx_seq_one_letter_code
_entity_poly.pdbx_strand_id
1 'polypeptide(L)'
;MFILIFLWTPPHFWALALYRSKEYEKVGVPMMPNVKGKSRTLIEMKIYSILLIILSIITFFSYTPSIDWDIFNNINQENFIVSFTTTVLSVWYATTVWNIDVFEKVDESGRMSIASRSFFVSLLYLALMFIVLVTGSLGFEGSLIGIFIVLACIYISETKNKKSYLEVNDA
;
A
#
# COMPACT_ATOMS: atom_id res chain seq x y z
N MET A 1 -2.12 -1.40 15.33
CA MET A 1 -2.09 -2.65 14.54
C MET A 1 -3.46 -3.06 14.01
N PHE A 2 -4.49 -3.25 14.85
CA PHE A 2 -5.80 -3.70 14.40
C PHE A 2 -6.42 -2.82 13.30
N ILE A 3 -6.48 -1.50 13.52
CA ILE A 3 -7.05 -0.55 12.55
C ILE A 3 -6.29 -0.57 11.21
N LEU A 4 -4.97 -0.73 11.22
CA LEU A 4 -4.15 -0.82 10.02
C LEU A 4 -4.55 -2.04 9.18
N ILE A 5 -4.63 -3.22 9.79
CA ILE A 5 -5.02 -4.45 9.10
C ILE A 5 -6.46 -4.34 8.60
N PHE A 6 -7.36 -3.76 9.40
CA PHE A 6 -8.76 -3.55 9.02
C PHE A 6 -8.90 -2.65 7.79
N LEU A 7 -8.17 -1.52 7.73
CA LEU A 7 -8.20 -0.61 6.59
C LEU A 7 -7.46 -1.15 5.37
N TRP A 8 -6.42 -1.98 5.56
CA TRP A 8 -5.67 -2.60 4.49
C TRP A 8 -6.44 -3.73 3.78
N THR A 9 -7.26 -4.47 4.51
CA THR A 9 -7.95 -5.67 4.02
C THR A 9 -8.86 -5.41 2.81
N PRO A 10 -9.76 -4.41 2.78
CA PRO A 10 -10.64 -4.19 1.65
C PRO A 10 -9.90 -3.89 0.34
N PRO A 11 -8.97 -2.93 0.24
CA PRO A 11 -8.29 -2.64 -1.01
C PRO A 11 -7.41 -3.81 -1.48
N HIS A 12 -6.86 -4.62 -0.57
CA HIS A 12 -6.14 -5.84 -0.91
C HIS A 12 -7.04 -6.87 -1.63
N PHE A 13 -8.18 -7.22 -1.03
CA PHE A 13 -9.12 -8.18 -1.63
C PHE A 13 -9.78 -7.66 -2.89
N TRP A 14 -10.05 -6.36 -2.98
CA TRP A 14 -10.63 -5.77 -4.18
C TRP A 14 -9.62 -5.70 -5.34
N ALA A 15 -8.33 -5.51 -5.07
CA ALA A 15 -7.29 -5.65 -6.08
C ALA A 15 -7.27 -7.07 -6.68
N LEU A 16 -7.36 -8.10 -5.82
CA LEU A 16 -7.48 -9.49 -6.27
C LEU A 16 -8.76 -9.73 -7.07
N ALA A 17 -9.90 -9.18 -6.61
CA ALA A 17 -11.17 -9.32 -7.28
C ALA A 17 -11.20 -8.64 -8.65
N LEU A 18 -10.54 -7.48 -8.81
CA LEU A 18 -10.35 -6.82 -10.10
C LEU A 18 -9.44 -7.64 -11.01
N TYR A 19 -8.31 -8.13 -10.49
CA TYR A 19 -7.36 -8.95 -11.24
C TYR A 19 -8.00 -10.21 -11.81
N ARG A 20 -8.86 -10.91 -11.04
CA ARG A 20 -9.51 -12.16 -11.43
C ARG A 20 -11.01 -12.02 -11.69
N SER A 21 -11.49 -10.84 -12.07
CA SER A 21 -12.93 -10.57 -12.17
C SER A 21 -13.69 -11.54 -13.06
N LYS A 22 -13.14 -11.93 -14.22
CA LYS A 22 -13.75 -12.91 -15.13
C LYS A 22 -13.80 -14.34 -14.55
N GLU A 23 -12.80 -14.73 -13.75
CA GLU A 23 -12.78 -16.04 -13.09
C GLU A 23 -13.91 -16.14 -12.05
N TYR A 24 -14.06 -15.08 -11.23
CA TYR A 24 -15.14 -15.00 -10.23
C TYR A 24 -16.53 -14.92 -10.86
N GLU A 25 -16.67 -14.23 -11.98
CA GLU A 25 -17.91 -14.15 -12.73
C GLU A 25 -18.35 -15.53 -13.24
N LYS A 26 -17.43 -16.33 -13.81
CA LYS A 26 -17.70 -17.69 -14.31
C LYS A 26 -18.21 -18.65 -13.24
N VAL A 27 -17.75 -18.51 -12.00
CA VAL A 27 -18.17 -19.37 -10.88
C VAL A 27 -19.30 -18.77 -10.04
N GLY A 28 -19.83 -17.61 -10.45
CA GLY A 28 -20.96 -16.97 -9.80
C GLY A 28 -20.66 -16.39 -8.41
N VAL A 29 -19.38 -16.14 -8.09
CA VAL A 29 -19.01 -15.52 -6.79
C VAL A 29 -19.30 -14.02 -6.83
N PRO A 30 -20.15 -13.49 -5.93
CA PRO A 30 -20.57 -12.09 -5.92
C PRO A 30 -19.48 -11.16 -5.35
N MET A 31 -18.36 -11.01 -6.08
CA MET A 31 -17.31 -10.06 -5.72
C MET A 31 -17.72 -8.63 -6.05
N MET A 32 -17.18 -7.65 -5.31
CA MET A 32 -17.56 -6.25 -5.46
C MET A 32 -17.46 -5.71 -6.90
N PRO A 33 -16.40 -5.99 -7.69
CA PRO A 33 -16.35 -5.55 -9.09
C PRO A 33 -17.47 -6.11 -9.96
N ASN A 34 -17.92 -7.33 -9.67
CA ASN A 34 -18.98 -8.01 -10.45
C ASN A 34 -20.40 -7.55 -10.04
N VAL A 35 -20.57 -7.14 -8.77
CA VAL A 35 -21.88 -6.70 -8.23
C VAL A 35 -22.09 -5.20 -8.39
N LYS A 36 -21.08 -4.38 -8.05
CA LYS A 36 -21.16 -2.90 -8.02
C LYS A 36 -20.39 -2.23 -9.15
N GLY A 37 -19.69 -3.00 -9.97
CA GLY A 37 -18.88 -2.52 -11.08
C GLY A 37 -17.46 -2.10 -10.69
N LYS A 38 -16.56 -2.10 -11.68
CA LYS A 38 -15.13 -1.79 -11.50
C LYS A 38 -14.89 -0.36 -11.01
N SER A 39 -15.63 0.63 -11.57
CA SER A 39 -15.48 2.05 -11.19
C SER A 39 -15.76 2.28 -9.70
N ARG A 40 -16.84 1.69 -9.18
CA ARG A 40 -17.19 1.82 -7.77
C ARG A 40 -16.14 1.16 -6.88
N THR A 41 -15.66 -0.02 -7.27
CA THR A 41 -14.60 -0.72 -6.54
C THR A 41 -13.33 0.11 -6.46
N LEU A 42 -12.90 0.75 -7.56
CA LEU A 42 -11.72 1.62 -7.57
C LEU A 42 -11.88 2.86 -6.70
N ILE A 43 -13.06 3.48 -6.67
CA ILE A 43 -13.32 4.62 -5.77
C ILE A 43 -13.16 4.19 -4.31
N GLU A 44 -13.74 3.08 -3.91
CA GLU A 44 -13.59 2.57 -2.55
C GLU A 44 -12.13 2.24 -2.22
N MET A 45 -11.39 1.59 -3.13
CA MET A 45 -9.96 1.31 -2.95
C MET A 45 -9.14 2.60 -2.73
N LYS A 46 -9.43 3.67 -3.49
CA LYS A 46 -8.80 4.98 -3.33
C LYS A 46 -9.12 5.60 -1.97
N ILE A 47 -10.38 5.51 -1.51
CA ILE A 47 -10.78 6.00 -0.20
C ILE A 47 -10.00 5.28 0.91
N TYR A 48 -9.93 3.95 0.88
CA TYR A 48 -9.20 3.17 1.89
C TYR A 48 -7.69 3.44 1.85
N SER A 49 -7.10 3.66 0.67
CA SER A 49 -5.68 4.04 0.57
C SER A 49 -5.39 5.41 1.19
N ILE A 50 -6.32 6.39 1.08
CA ILE A 50 -6.23 7.67 1.76
C ILE A 50 -6.35 7.49 3.28
N LEU A 51 -7.29 6.66 3.74
CA LEU A 51 -7.44 6.36 5.16
C LEU A 51 -6.18 5.73 5.78
N LEU A 52 -5.47 4.90 5.03
CA LEU A 52 -4.17 4.35 5.46
C LEU A 52 -3.10 5.43 5.59
N ILE A 53 -3.06 6.42 4.69
CA ILE A 53 -2.15 7.57 4.78
C ILE A 53 -2.52 8.41 6.03
N ILE A 54 -3.79 8.71 6.23
CA ILE A 54 -4.26 9.46 7.41
C ILE A 54 -3.89 8.72 8.69
N LEU A 55 -4.09 7.40 8.74
CA LEU A 55 -3.72 6.59 9.89
C LEU A 55 -2.21 6.68 10.20
N SER A 56 -1.34 6.64 9.17
CA SER A 56 0.11 6.76 9.36
C SER A 56 0.51 8.15 9.88
N ILE A 57 -0.17 9.21 9.44
CA ILE A 57 0.03 10.58 9.94
C ILE A 57 -0.46 10.72 11.39
N ILE A 58 -1.63 10.18 11.72
CA ILE A 58 -2.16 10.20 13.10
C ILE A 58 -1.19 9.49 14.06
N THR A 59 -0.55 8.41 13.62
CA THR A 59 0.46 7.70 14.42
C THR A 59 1.61 8.64 14.82
N PHE A 60 2.04 9.53 13.92
CA PHE A 60 3.05 10.55 14.22
C PHE A 60 2.63 11.45 15.41
N PHE A 61 1.40 11.96 15.38
CA PHE A 61 0.90 12.84 16.43
C PHE A 61 0.63 12.10 17.76
N SER A 62 0.32 10.81 17.72
CA SER A 62 0.05 10.02 18.94
C SER A 62 1.30 9.69 19.75
N TYR A 63 2.49 9.73 19.13
CA TYR A 63 3.78 9.53 19.80
C TYR A 63 4.40 10.80 20.35
N THR A 64 3.78 11.98 20.13
CA THR A 64 4.17 13.26 20.75
C THR A 64 3.26 13.54 21.95
N PRO A 65 3.66 13.25 23.20
CA PRO A 65 2.73 13.24 24.34
C PRO A 65 2.34 14.61 24.91
N SER A 66 2.80 15.72 24.37
CA SER A 66 2.41 17.06 24.84
C SER A 66 2.39 18.07 23.71
N ILE A 67 1.26 18.80 23.61
CA ILE A 67 1.09 20.01 22.78
C ILE A 67 1.78 21.19 23.49
N ASP A 68 3.04 21.03 23.86
CA ASP A 68 3.88 22.16 24.28
C ASP A 68 4.67 22.66 23.07
N TRP A 69 4.88 23.98 23.00
CA TRP A 69 5.63 24.64 21.91
C TRP A 69 7.07 24.15 21.73
N ASP A 70 7.56 23.29 22.64
CA ASP A 70 8.84 22.57 22.56
C ASP A 70 8.75 21.24 21.76
N ILE A 71 7.74 21.11 20.88
CA ILE A 71 7.52 19.92 20.04
C ILE A 71 8.81 19.49 19.30
N PHE A 72 9.58 20.44 18.81
CA PHE A 72 10.82 20.16 18.07
C PHE A 72 11.97 19.64 18.95
N ASN A 73 11.98 19.94 20.24
CA ASN A 73 13.05 19.51 21.17
C ASN A 73 12.75 18.16 21.83
N ASN A 74 11.48 17.71 21.85
CA ASN A 74 11.04 16.46 22.49
C ASN A 74 10.60 15.37 21.52
N ILE A 75 10.76 15.54 20.20
CA ILE A 75 10.53 14.47 19.24
C ILE A 75 11.63 13.44 19.44
N ASN A 76 11.28 12.28 20.01
CA ASN A 76 12.17 11.13 19.98
C ASN A 76 12.48 10.81 18.53
N GLN A 77 13.75 10.94 18.13
CA GLN A 77 14.19 10.74 16.74
C GLN A 77 13.72 9.40 16.16
N GLU A 78 13.63 8.38 16.99
CA GLU A 78 13.12 7.06 16.65
C GLU A 78 11.67 7.11 16.17
N ASN A 79 10.77 7.75 16.92
CA ASN A 79 9.35 7.87 16.59
C ASN A 79 9.14 8.68 15.31
N PHE A 80 9.94 9.70 15.07
CA PHE A 80 9.93 10.47 13.84
C PHE A 80 10.27 9.60 12.63
N ILE A 81 11.38 8.82 12.70
CA ILE A 81 11.83 7.94 11.62
C ILE A 81 10.76 6.89 11.30
N VAL A 82 10.20 6.24 12.32
CA VAL A 82 9.16 5.23 12.14
C VAL A 82 7.91 5.84 11.47
N SER A 83 7.42 6.97 11.96
CA SER A 83 6.23 7.63 11.42
C SER A 83 6.45 8.16 10.01
N PHE A 84 7.61 8.72 9.73
CA PHE A 84 7.98 9.14 8.38
C PHE A 84 8.02 7.96 7.41
N THR A 85 8.68 6.86 7.82
CA THR A 85 8.81 5.66 7.00
C THR A 85 7.46 5.00 6.71
N THR A 86 6.58 4.90 7.71
CA THR A 86 5.22 4.35 7.54
C THR A 86 4.37 5.23 6.63
N THR A 87 4.52 6.55 6.69
CA THR A 87 3.83 7.49 5.80
C THR A 87 4.31 7.36 4.36
N VAL A 88 5.63 7.32 4.13
CA VAL A 88 6.21 7.11 2.80
C VAL A 88 5.71 5.78 2.20
N LEU A 89 5.69 4.71 3.00
CA LEU A 89 5.23 3.41 2.57
C LEU A 89 3.73 3.42 2.20
N SER A 90 2.89 4.13 2.99
CA SER A 90 1.45 4.27 2.71
C SER A 90 1.19 5.09 1.44
N VAL A 91 1.95 6.16 1.22
CA VAL A 91 1.88 6.96 -0.01
C VAL A 91 2.30 6.11 -1.22
N TRP A 92 3.40 5.36 -1.11
CA TRP A 92 3.84 4.47 -2.19
C TRP A 92 2.78 3.43 -2.55
N TYR A 93 2.16 2.78 -1.56
CA TYR A 93 1.05 1.85 -1.81
C TYR A 93 -0.14 2.55 -2.49
N ALA A 94 -0.52 3.74 -2.02
CA ALA A 94 -1.60 4.51 -2.62
C ALA A 94 -1.34 4.81 -4.10
N THR A 95 -0.11 5.14 -4.51
CA THR A 95 0.22 5.38 -5.93
C THR A 95 -0.07 4.17 -6.80
N THR A 96 0.13 2.95 -6.30
CA THR A 96 -0.18 1.73 -7.06
C THR A 96 -1.68 1.52 -7.25
N VAL A 97 -2.50 1.90 -6.26
CA VAL A 97 -3.96 1.87 -6.36
C VAL A 97 -4.49 2.94 -7.31
N TRP A 98 -3.88 4.14 -7.29
CA TRP A 98 -4.32 5.26 -8.12
C TRP A 98 -3.98 5.07 -9.60
N ASN A 99 -2.96 4.28 -9.92
CA ASN A 99 -2.57 3.93 -11.29
C ASN A 99 -3.47 2.87 -11.93
N ILE A 100 -4.42 2.25 -11.20
CA ILE A 100 -5.36 1.31 -11.78
C ILE A 100 -6.42 2.09 -12.56
N ASP A 101 -6.56 1.77 -13.86
CA ASP A 101 -7.59 2.35 -14.72
C ASP A 101 -8.77 1.37 -14.90
N VAL A 102 -9.99 1.92 -14.97
CA VAL A 102 -11.22 1.17 -15.27
C VAL A 102 -11.15 0.53 -16.67
N PHE A 103 -10.51 1.25 -17.61
CA PHE A 103 -10.38 0.88 -19.02
C PHE A 103 -9.11 0.10 -19.34
N GLU A 104 -8.39 -0.36 -18.31
CA GLU A 104 -7.19 -1.17 -18.51
C GLU A 104 -7.47 -2.34 -19.46
N LYS A 105 -6.56 -2.51 -20.43
CA LYS A 105 -6.61 -3.65 -21.35
C LYS A 105 -6.49 -4.94 -20.54
N VAL A 106 -7.46 -5.80 -20.74
CA VAL A 106 -7.49 -7.14 -20.14
C VAL A 106 -6.68 -8.04 -21.06
N ASP A 107 -5.77 -8.83 -20.53
CA ASP A 107 -5.02 -9.80 -21.32
C ASP A 107 -5.93 -10.90 -21.91
N GLU A 108 -5.40 -11.78 -22.76
CA GLU A 108 -6.15 -12.88 -23.39
C GLU A 108 -6.84 -13.78 -22.35
N SER A 109 -6.28 -13.90 -21.14
CA SER A 109 -6.84 -14.65 -20.03
C SER A 109 -7.95 -13.90 -19.28
N GLY A 110 -8.15 -12.62 -19.60
CA GLY A 110 -9.16 -11.78 -18.96
C GLY A 110 -8.71 -11.14 -17.66
N ARG A 111 -7.39 -11.06 -17.40
CA ARG A 111 -6.79 -10.52 -16.20
C ARG A 111 -6.31 -9.09 -16.39
N MET A 112 -6.44 -8.26 -15.33
CA MET A 112 -5.93 -6.88 -15.31
C MET A 112 -4.53 -6.86 -14.69
N SER A 113 -3.49 -6.54 -15.47
CA SER A 113 -2.09 -6.63 -15.03
C SER A 113 -1.73 -5.61 -13.95
N ILE A 114 -2.24 -4.38 -14.04
CA ILE A 114 -1.99 -3.32 -13.05
C ILE A 114 -2.69 -3.63 -11.72
N ALA A 115 -3.89 -4.21 -11.77
CA ALA A 115 -4.58 -4.68 -10.56
C ALA A 115 -3.81 -5.81 -9.87
N SER A 116 -3.20 -6.72 -10.64
CA SER A 116 -2.28 -7.75 -10.13
C SER A 116 -1.10 -7.13 -9.38
N ARG A 117 -0.45 -6.13 -9.98
CA ARG A 117 0.64 -5.40 -9.33
C ARG A 117 0.19 -4.80 -7.99
N SER A 118 -0.94 -4.10 -7.96
CA SER A 118 -1.47 -3.51 -6.73
C SER A 118 -1.73 -4.57 -5.66
N PHE A 119 -2.21 -5.75 -6.04
CA PHE A 119 -2.38 -6.88 -5.13
C PHE A 119 -1.04 -7.35 -4.51
N PHE A 120 0.00 -7.59 -5.31
CA PHE A 120 1.31 -8.02 -4.78
C PHE A 120 2.00 -6.93 -3.97
N VAL A 121 1.90 -5.66 -4.41
CA VAL A 121 2.44 -4.52 -3.64
C VAL A 121 1.73 -4.38 -2.30
N SER A 122 0.43 -4.67 -2.21
CA SER A 122 -0.30 -4.62 -0.93
C SER A 122 0.21 -5.66 0.08
N LEU A 123 0.61 -6.85 -0.36
CA LEU A 123 1.26 -7.85 0.50
C LEU A 123 2.63 -7.37 0.99
N LEU A 124 3.43 -6.83 0.06
CA LEU A 124 4.74 -6.26 0.39
C LEU A 124 4.61 -5.08 1.36
N TYR A 125 3.62 -4.20 1.14
CA TYR A 125 3.28 -3.09 2.04
C TYR A 125 3.03 -3.58 3.47
N LEU A 126 2.19 -4.60 3.64
CA LEU A 126 1.88 -5.12 4.98
C LEU A 126 3.13 -5.72 5.63
N ALA A 127 3.92 -6.51 4.90
CA ALA A 127 5.15 -7.10 5.40
C ALA A 127 6.16 -6.03 5.84
N LEU A 128 6.39 -5.00 5.00
CA LEU A 128 7.29 -3.90 5.30
C LEU A 128 6.79 -3.05 6.48
N MET A 129 5.48 -2.84 6.60
CA MET A 129 4.88 -2.14 7.73
C MET A 129 5.18 -2.87 9.05
N PHE A 130 5.07 -4.20 9.08
CA PHE A 130 5.46 -4.99 10.26
C PHE A 130 6.95 -4.88 10.56
N ILE A 131 7.81 -4.94 9.54
CA ILE A 131 9.26 -4.79 9.71
C ILE A 131 9.58 -3.43 10.34
N VAL A 132 9.01 -2.33 9.82
CA VAL A 132 9.22 -0.98 10.37
C VAL A 132 8.78 -0.88 11.82
N LEU A 133 7.65 -1.47 12.18
CA LEU A 133 7.14 -1.42 13.56
C LEU A 133 8.00 -2.26 14.52
N VAL A 134 8.49 -3.42 14.08
CA VAL A 134 9.39 -4.25 14.88
C VAL A 134 10.77 -3.61 15.01
N THR A 135 11.35 -3.13 13.92
CA THR A 135 12.66 -2.46 13.96
C THR A 135 12.61 -1.15 14.75
N GLY A 136 11.51 -0.41 14.68
CA GLY A 136 11.27 0.79 15.47
C GLY A 136 11.26 0.52 16.97
N SER A 137 10.83 -0.66 17.43
CA SER A 137 10.87 -1.04 18.84
C SER A 137 12.27 -1.38 19.35
N LEU A 138 13.27 -1.52 18.46
CA LEU A 138 14.68 -1.77 18.80
C LEU A 138 15.50 -0.48 18.99
N GLY A 139 14.85 0.69 18.95
CA GLY A 139 15.47 1.97 19.13
C GLY A 139 15.92 2.63 17.82
N PHE A 140 16.75 3.68 17.96
CA PHE A 140 17.18 4.52 16.83
C PHE A 140 17.89 3.73 15.72
N GLU A 141 18.85 2.88 16.08
CA GLU A 141 19.58 2.06 15.09
C GLU A 141 18.65 1.09 14.36
N GLY A 142 17.72 0.47 15.08
CA GLY A 142 16.70 -0.39 14.48
C GLY A 142 15.82 0.37 13.48
N SER A 143 15.41 1.58 13.82
CA SER A 143 14.63 2.45 12.93
C SER A 143 15.37 2.81 11.64
N LEU A 144 16.68 3.05 11.71
CA LEU A 144 17.53 3.28 10.52
C LEU A 144 17.63 2.05 9.63
N ILE A 145 17.74 0.87 10.21
CA ILE A 145 17.72 -0.40 9.46
C ILE A 145 16.37 -0.57 8.78
N GLY A 146 15.28 -0.29 9.48
CA GLY A 146 13.92 -0.37 8.94
C GLY A 146 13.71 0.51 7.71
N ILE A 147 14.10 1.79 7.76
CA ILE A 147 13.98 2.71 6.61
C ILE A 147 14.84 2.24 5.43
N PHE A 148 16.05 1.75 5.68
CA PHE A 148 16.92 1.24 4.62
C PHE A 148 16.30 0.03 3.91
N ILE A 149 15.74 -0.92 4.65
CA ILE A 149 15.06 -2.09 4.09
C ILE A 149 13.86 -1.64 3.23
N VAL A 150 13.05 -0.69 3.72
CA VAL A 150 11.89 -0.18 3.00
C VAL A 150 12.30 0.47 1.69
N LEU A 151 13.28 1.37 1.72
CA LEU A 151 13.75 2.06 0.51
C LEU A 151 14.35 1.08 -0.51
N ALA A 152 15.13 0.10 -0.07
CA ALA A 152 15.67 -0.94 -0.94
C ALA A 152 14.57 -1.78 -1.60
N CYS A 153 13.55 -2.19 -0.85
CA CYS A 153 12.43 -2.96 -1.37
C CYS A 153 11.58 -2.16 -2.36
N ILE A 154 11.30 -0.88 -2.08
CA ILE A 154 10.59 0.01 -3.01
C ILE A 154 11.40 0.17 -4.30
N TYR A 155 12.70 0.44 -4.20
CA TYR A 155 13.58 0.58 -5.36
C TYR A 155 13.60 -0.67 -6.24
N ILE A 156 13.74 -1.86 -5.65
CA ILE A 156 13.73 -3.15 -6.37
C ILE A 156 12.36 -3.38 -7.03
N SER A 157 11.26 -3.08 -6.33
CA SER A 157 9.91 -3.22 -6.86
C SER A 157 9.67 -2.32 -8.07
N GLU A 158 10.11 -1.05 -8.02
CA GLU A 158 9.93 -0.09 -9.11
C GLU A 158 10.84 -0.40 -10.31
N THR A 159 12.08 -0.81 -10.09
CA THR A 159 13.00 -1.19 -11.18
C THR A 159 12.52 -2.43 -11.93
N LYS A 160 12.01 -3.44 -11.22
CA LYS A 160 11.37 -4.61 -11.84
C LYS A 160 10.16 -4.24 -12.70
N ASN A 161 9.33 -3.34 -12.18
CA ASN A 161 8.15 -2.88 -12.88
C ASN A 161 8.52 -2.13 -14.17
N LYS A 162 9.48 -1.20 -14.11
CA LYS A 162 9.95 -0.45 -15.28
C LYS A 162 10.49 -1.39 -16.38
N LYS A 163 11.24 -2.43 -15.99
CA LYS A 163 11.76 -3.42 -16.94
C LYS A 163 10.64 -4.19 -17.64
N SER A 164 9.62 -4.63 -16.90
CA SER A 164 8.46 -5.33 -17.47
C SER A 164 7.67 -4.46 -18.46
N TYR A 165 7.52 -3.15 -18.18
CA TYR A 165 6.86 -2.23 -19.12
C TYR A 165 7.64 -2.03 -20.43
N LEU A 166 8.97 -2.01 -20.39
CA LEU A 166 9.80 -1.87 -21.58
C LEU A 166 9.72 -3.12 -22.45
N GLU A 167 9.80 -4.31 -21.87
CA GLU A 167 9.69 -5.59 -22.57
C GLU A 167 8.33 -5.77 -23.30
N VAL A 168 7.24 -5.23 -22.75
CA VAL A 168 5.90 -5.31 -23.37
C VAL A 168 5.74 -4.32 -24.52
N ASN A 169 6.44 -3.19 -24.50
CA ASN A 169 6.33 -2.17 -25.56
C ASN A 169 7.31 -2.42 -26.74
N ASP A 170 8.34 -3.23 -26.54
CA ASP A 170 9.34 -3.58 -27.57
C ASP A 170 8.96 -4.89 -28.33
N ALA A 171 7.89 -5.59 -27.91
CA ALA A 171 7.37 -6.80 -28.53
C ALA A 171 6.12 -6.54 -29.39
#